data_c1ee24d3aab284bebb4f81b5ade0e865
#
_entry.id   c1ee24d3aab284bebb4f81b5ade0e865
#
_cell.length_a   1.000
_cell.length_b   1.000
_cell.length_c   1.000
_cell.angle_alpha   90.00
_cell.angle_beta   90.00
_cell.angle_gamma   90.00
#
_symmetry.space_group_name_H-M   'P 1'
#
loop_
_entity.id
_entity.type
_entity.pdbx_description
1 polymer ?
#
loop_
_entity_poly.entity_id
_entity_poly.type
_entity_poly.pdbx_seq_one_letter_code
_entity_poly.pdbx_strand_id
1 'polypeptide(L)'
;RGEGSLQAWYEKMGWSCDFLCHGTPARRIIESVPATRRVLLVHNCYIRREDIEQLQAHFGDRVSWVVCPASNDYISGIKPPIDLMREMGCRICIGTDSLASNERLEMVGEMRYFKDVPLRELVRWATRNGAEALGVQGQVGELAVGRRSGIVLLEGIEADADGELWLTEQTKSKRLE
;
A
#
# COMPACT_ATOMS: atom_id res chain seq x y z
N ARG A 1 -19.45 7.27 -11.23
CA ARG A 1 -20.37 8.04 -12.09
C ARG A 1 -21.41 7.17 -12.81
N GLY A 2 -21.37 5.86 -12.67
CA GLY A 2 -22.31 4.98 -13.35
C GLY A 2 -22.07 4.90 -14.88
N GLU A 3 -20.83 4.99 -15.30
CA GLU A 3 -20.43 4.95 -16.69
C GLU A 3 -19.16 4.09 -16.85
N GLY A 4 -19.03 3.42 -18.00
CA GLY A 4 -17.83 2.66 -18.34
C GLY A 4 -18.13 1.19 -18.70
N SER A 5 -17.07 0.50 -19.15
CA SER A 5 -17.16 -0.88 -19.65
C SER A 5 -17.69 -1.89 -18.61
N LEU A 6 -17.35 -1.70 -17.34
CA LEU A 6 -17.81 -2.58 -16.27
C LEU A 6 -19.31 -2.42 -16.03
N GLN A 7 -19.83 -1.18 -16.04
CA GLN A 7 -21.28 -0.97 -15.94
C GLN A 7 -22.03 -1.54 -17.12
N ALA A 8 -21.57 -1.28 -18.35
CA ALA A 8 -22.17 -1.85 -19.55
C ALA A 8 -22.22 -3.39 -19.50
N TRP A 9 -21.19 -4.00 -18.91
CA TRP A 9 -21.16 -5.45 -18.68
C TRP A 9 -22.17 -5.90 -17.63
N TYR A 10 -22.33 -5.18 -16.50
CA TYR A 10 -23.36 -5.44 -15.49
C TYR A 10 -24.77 -5.37 -16.10
N GLU A 11 -25.05 -4.31 -16.87
CA GLU A 11 -26.32 -4.13 -17.57
C GLU A 11 -26.62 -5.29 -18.54
N LYS A 12 -25.61 -5.71 -19.32
CA LYS A 12 -25.71 -6.86 -20.23
C LYS A 12 -26.03 -8.17 -19.48
N MET A 13 -25.54 -8.32 -18.25
CA MET A 13 -25.78 -9.48 -17.39
C MET A 13 -27.12 -9.37 -16.62
N GLY A 14 -27.87 -8.25 -16.75
CA GLY A 14 -29.09 -7.99 -15.99
C GLY A 14 -28.86 -7.74 -14.50
N TRP A 15 -27.66 -7.32 -14.13
CA TRP A 15 -27.32 -7.05 -12.72
C TRP A 15 -27.57 -5.59 -12.36
N SER A 16 -28.04 -5.36 -11.11
CA SER A 16 -28.23 -4.01 -10.60
C SER A 16 -26.91 -3.29 -10.35
N CYS A 17 -26.91 -1.99 -10.63
CA CYS A 17 -25.82 -1.06 -10.33
C CYS A 17 -26.12 -0.13 -9.14
N ASP A 18 -27.04 -0.52 -8.24
CA ASP A 18 -27.50 0.30 -7.11
C ASP A 18 -26.40 0.67 -6.11
N PHE A 19 -25.28 -0.06 -6.15
CA PHE A 19 -24.08 0.23 -5.36
C PHE A 19 -23.42 1.58 -5.72
N LEU A 20 -23.79 2.22 -6.81
CA LEU A 20 -23.27 3.53 -7.24
C LEU A 20 -23.86 4.72 -6.45
N CYS A 21 -24.84 4.49 -5.58
CA CYS A 21 -25.51 5.54 -4.81
C CYS A 21 -24.65 6.26 -3.77
N HIS A 22 -23.47 5.72 -3.44
CA HIS A 22 -22.60 6.26 -2.38
C HIS A 22 -21.70 7.43 -2.84
N GLY A 23 -21.69 7.78 -4.10
CA GLY A 23 -20.86 8.88 -4.66
C GLY A 23 -19.40 8.50 -4.86
N THR A 24 -18.60 8.31 -3.79
CA THR A 24 -17.19 7.92 -3.87
C THR A 24 -16.94 6.57 -3.19
N PRO A 25 -15.89 5.81 -3.59
CA PRO A 25 -15.49 4.60 -2.87
C PRO A 25 -15.17 4.86 -1.39
N ALA A 26 -14.52 5.97 -1.08
CA ALA A 26 -14.21 6.37 0.30
C ALA A 26 -15.49 6.51 1.14
N ARG A 27 -16.48 7.25 0.62
CA ARG A 27 -17.75 7.45 1.30
C ARG A 27 -18.48 6.13 1.51
N ARG A 28 -18.50 5.24 0.52
CA ARG A 28 -19.09 3.90 0.66
C ARG A 28 -18.44 3.11 1.80
N ILE A 29 -17.12 3.15 1.92
CA ILE A 29 -16.40 2.48 3.01
C ILE A 29 -16.82 3.06 4.36
N ILE A 30 -16.86 4.39 4.50
CA ILE A 30 -17.25 5.09 5.71
C ILE A 30 -18.68 4.73 6.13
N GLU A 31 -19.62 4.68 5.20
CA GLU A 31 -21.01 4.34 5.46
C GLU A 31 -21.23 2.85 5.77
N SER A 32 -20.35 1.97 5.29
CA SER A 32 -20.51 0.51 5.42
C SER A 32 -19.68 -0.12 6.53
N VAL A 33 -18.58 0.53 6.96
CA VAL A 33 -17.64 -0.04 7.92
C VAL A 33 -17.58 0.79 9.19
N PRO A 34 -17.89 0.21 10.37
CA PRO A 34 -17.80 0.93 11.64
C PRO A 34 -16.39 1.47 11.90
N ALA A 35 -16.29 2.70 12.45
CA ALA A 35 -15.05 3.37 12.79
C ALA A 35 -14.12 2.59 13.74
N THR A 36 -14.69 1.63 14.49
CA THR A 36 -13.94 0.75 15.40
C THR A 36 -13.17 -0.36 14.70
N ARG A 37 -13.43 -0.59 13.41
CA ARG A 37 -12.77 -1.63 12.64
C ARG A 37 -11.43 -1.13 12.09
N ARG A 38 -10.46 -2.05 12.03
CA ARG A 38 -9.21 -1.84 11.29
C ARG A 38 -9.47 -2.09 9.81
N VAL A 39 -8.97 -1.21 8.95
CA VAL A 39 -9.16 -1.30 7.50
C VAL A 39 -7.82 -1.18 6.76
N LEU A 40 -7.67 -1.99 5.74
CA LEU A 40 -6.57 -1.93 4.79
C LEU A 40 -7.15 -1.52 3.43
N LEU A 41 -6.77 -0.34 2.97
CA LEU A 41 -7.19 0.19 1.67
C LEU A 41 -6.09 -0.12 0.67
N VAL A 42 -6.41 -0.96 -0.32
CA VAL A 42 -5.41 -1.48 -1.27
C VAL A 42 -5.45 -0.70 -2.58
N HIS A 43 -4.29 -0.57 -3.23
CA HIS A 43 -4.02 0.14 -4.49
C HIS A 43 -4.06 1.67 -4.38
N ASN A 44 -5.19 2.29 -4.06
CA ASN A 44 -5.36 3.73 -3.85
C ASN A 44 -4.98 4.64 -5.04
N CYS A 45 -4.97 4.13 -6.28
CA CYS A 45 -4.49 4.85 -7.46
C CYS A 45 -5.28 6.13 -7.78
N TYR A 46 -6.53 6.21 -7.37
CA TYR A 46 -7.42 7.33 -7.66
C TYR A 46 -7.83 8.12 -6.42
N ILE A 47 -7.16 7.89 -5.29
CA ILE A 47 -7.52 8.54 -4.03
C ILE A 47 -7.17 10.03 -4.09
N ARG A 48 -8.00 10.86 -3.49
CA ARG A 48 -7.84 12.31 -3.42
C ARG A 48 -7.64 12.74 -1.97
N ARG A 49 -7.19 13.99 -1.79
CA ARG A 49 -6.99 14.59 -0.48
C ARG A 49 -8.24 14.47 0.41
N GLU A 50 -9.40 14.83 -0.13
CA GLU A 50 -10.67 14.81 0.59
C GLU A 50 -11.06 13.40 1.03
N ASP A 51 -10.75 12.38 0.21
CA ASP A 51 -10.99 10.98 0.55
C ASP A 51 -10.10 10.55 1.72
N ILE A 52 -8.81 10.94 1.69
CA ILE A 52 -7.86 10.64 2.78
C ILE A 52 -8.32 11.30 4.08
N GLU A 53 -8.65 12.58 4.05
CA GLU A 53 -9.13 13.34 5.21
C GLU A 53 -10.36 12.67 5.85
N GLN A 54 -11.37 12.32 5.05
CA GLN A 54 -12.58 11.68 5.53
C GLN A 54 -12.31 10.29 6.13
N LEU A 55 -11.47 9.49 5.48
CA LEU A 55 -11.11 8.16 5.95
C LEU A 55 -10.27 8.21 7.23
N GLN A 56 -9.32 9.13 7.33
CA GLN A 56 -8.53 9.35 8.54
C GLN A 56 -9.41 9.88 9.70
N ALA A 57 -10.32 10.80 9.42
CA ALA A 57 -11.26 11.31 10.43
C ALA A 57 -12.17 10.21 10.96
N HIS A 58 -12.61 9.27 10.10
CA HIS A 58 -13.49 8.18 10.50
C HIS A 58 -12.77 7.05 11.23
N PHE A 59 -11.62 6.59 10.71
CA PHE A 59 -10.92 5.41 11.25
C PHE A 59 -9.77 5.74 12.20
N GLY A 60 -9.21 6.96 12.15
CA GLY A 60 -8.02 7.34 12.91
C GLY A 60 -6.84 6.40 12.60
N ASP A 61 -6.17 5.91 13.64
CA ASP A 61 -5.02 4.99 13.52
C ASP A 61 -5.38 3.58 12.98
N ARG A 62 -6.65 3.32 12.72
CA ARG A 62 -7.13 2.01 12.24
C ARG A 62 -7.13 1.88 10.73
N VAL A 63 -6.85 2.95 9.98
CA VAL A 63 -6.68 2.90 8.53
C VAL A 63 -5.21 2.71 8.17
N SER A 64 -4.94 1.79 7.24
CA SER A 64 -3.65 1.60 6.61
C SER A 64 -3.82 1.54 5.09
N TRP A 65 -2.82 2.04 4.37
CA TRP A 65 -2.86 2.26 2.94
C TRP A 65 -1.85 1.33 2.27
N VAL A 66 -2.33 0.30 1.60
CA VAL A 66 -1.47 -0.69 0.95
C VAL A 66 -1.30 -0.32 -0.51
N VAL A 67 -0.07 -0.17 -0.95
CA VAL A 67 0.29 0.10 -2.34
C VAL A 67 0.97 -1.13 -2.95
N CYS A 68 0.59 -1.48 -4.17
CA CYS A 68 1.11 -2.63 -4.91
C CYS A 68 1.60 -2.14 -6.27
N PRO A 69 2.76 -1.47 -6.33
CA PRO A 69 3.17 -0.71 -7.51
C PRO A 69 3.34 -1.56 -8.77
N ALA A 70 3.91 -2.76 -8.70
CA ALA A 70 4.05 -3.64 -9.84
C ALA A 70 2.69 -4.08 -10.41
N SER A 71 1.76 -4.46 -9.53
CA SER A 71 0.39 -4.80 -9.91
C SER A 71 -0.35 -3.62 -10.55
N ASN A 72 -0.23 -2.42 -9.96
CA ASN A 72 -0.85 -1.21 -10.49
C ASN A 72 -0.32 -0.85 -11.88
N ASP A 73 1.00 -1.00 -12.09
CA ASP A 73 1.65 -0.76 -13.37
C ASP A 73 1.15 -1.75 -14.44
N TYR A 74 1.09 -3.03 -14.09
CA TYR A 74 0.60 -4.09 -14.97
C TYR A 74 -0.88 -3.90 -15.37
N ILE A 75 -1.76 -3.57 -14.41
CA ILE A 75 -3.20 -3.49 -14.66
C ILE A 75 -3.60 -2.22 -15.40
N SER A 76 -3.03 -1.07 -15.03
CA SER A 76 -3.53 0.22 -15.49
C SER A 76 -2.45 1.25 -15.83
N GLY A 77 -1.19 1.03 -15.45
CA GLY A 77 -0.12 2.02 -15.53
C GLY A 77 -0.31 3.23 -14.61
N ILE A 78 -1.32 3.18 -13.71
CA ILE A 78 -1.65 4.30 -12.83
C ILE A 78 -1.06 4.08 -11.46
N LYS A 79 -0.27 5.06 -11.00
CA LYS A 79 0.39 5.03 -9.69
C LYS A 79 -0.44 5.71 -8.62
N PRO A 80 -0.44 5.21 -7.38
CA PRO A 80 -1.03 5.94 -6.25
C PRO A 80 -0.28 7.26 -6.00
N PRO A 81 -0.95 8.31 -5.52
CA PRO A 81 -0.34 9.62 -5.27
C PRO A 81 0.51 9.61 -3.98
N ILE A 82 1.68 8.98 -4.06
CA ILE A 82 2.57 8.73 -2.91
C ILE A 82 2.95 10.00 -2.17
N ASP A 83 3.30 11.07 -2.87
CA ASP A 83 3.69 12.34 -2.23
C ASP A 83 2.54 12.92 -1.42
N LEU A 84 1.33 12.91 -1.96
CA LEU A 84 0.14 13.33 -1.23
C LEU A 84 -0.10 12.44 0.01
N MET A 85 0.04 11.13 -0.13
CA MET A 85 -0.15 10.20 0.98
C MET A 85 0.90 10.40 2.08
N ARG A 86 2.15 10.71 1.72
CA ARG A 86 3.23 11.06 2.66
C ARG A 86 2.96 12.38 3.36
N GLU A 87 2.60 13.42 2.60
CA GLU A 87 2.23 14.75 3.12
C GLU A 87 1.11 14.64 4.17
N MET A 88 0.12 13.81 3.90
CA MET A 88 -1.03 13.61 4.79
C MET A 88 -0.78 12.61 5.93
N GLY A 89 0.45 12.14 6.09
CA GLY A 89 0.82 11.23 7.18
C GLY A 89 0.14 9.86 7.11
N CYS A 90 -0.21 9.39 5.91
CA CYS A 90 -0.78 8.07 5.73
C CYS A 90 0.16 6.97 6.22
N ARG A 91 -0.38 5.95 6.93
CA ARG A 91 0.38 4.74 7.22
C ARG A 91 0.45 3.89 5.94
N ILE A 92 1.47 4.17 5.11
CA ILE A 92 1.70 3.44 3.87
C ILE A 92 2.31 2.07 4.18
N CYS A 93 1.80 1.03 3.53
CA CYS A 93 2.34 -0.32 3.52
C CYS A 93 2.60 -0.75 2.08
N ILE A 94 3.58 -1.59 1.85
CA ILE A 94 3.86 -2.17 0.53
C ILE A 94 3.36 -3.60 0.50
N GLY A 95 2.69 -3.97 -0.58
CA GLY A 95 2.25 -5.33 -0.90
C GLY A 95 2.60 -5.69 -2.33
N THR A 96 2.69 -6.97 -2.62
CA THR A 96 3.01 -7.49 -3.96
C THR A 96 1.78 -7.78 -4.81
N ASP A 97 0.59 -7.83 -4.18
CA ASP A 97 -0.60 -8.42 -4.79
C ASP A 97 -0.37 -9.89 -5.18
N SER A 98 -0.98 -10.40 -6.23
CA SER A 98 -0.92 -11.80 -6.64
C SER A 98 -0.08 -11.99 -7.92
N LEU A 99 0.30 -13.22 -8.20
CA LEU A 99 0.96 -13.60 -9.47
C LEU A 99 0.08 -13.39 -10.72
N ALA A 100 -1.21 -13.06 -10.55
CA ALA A 100 -2.07 -12.73 -11.67
C ALA A 100 -1.79 -11.31 -12.21
N SER A 101 -1.19 -10.44 -11.40
CA SER A 101 -0.88 -9.05 -11.76
C SER A 101 0.56 -8.64 -11.44
N ASN A 102 1.40 -9.60 -11.07
CA ASN A 102 2.79 -9.36 -10.70
C ASN A 102 3.64 -10.57 -11.10
N GLU A 103 4.75 -10.34 -11.77
CA GLU A 103 5.64 -11.43 -12.20
C GLU A 103 6.40 -12.07 -11.03
N ARG A 104 6.62 -11.31 -9.96
CA ARG A 104 7.41 -11.74 -8.80
C ARG A 104 6.79 -11.24 -7.50
N LEU A 105 6.66 -12.14 -6.53
CA LEU A 105 6.25 -11.75 -5.18
C LEU A 105 7.48 -11.38 -4.35
N GLU A 106 8.17 -10.31 -4.77
CA GLU A 106 9.43 -9.86 -4.17
C GLU A 106 9.31 -8.42 -3.67
N MET A 107 9.49 -8.23 -2.37
CA MET A 107 9.31 -6.93 -1.72
C MET A 107 10.30 -5.86 -2.21
N VAL A 108 11.56 -6.23 -2.47
CA VAL A 108 12.56 -5.27 -2.98
C VAL A 108 12.20 -4.79 -4.38
N GLY A 109 11.60 -5.66 -5.21
CA GLY A 109 11.05 -5.29 -6.52
C GLY A 109 9.99 -4.20 -6.40
N GLU A 110 9.06 -4.35 -5.44
CA GLU A 110 8.05 -3.33 -5.17
C GLU A 110 8.65 -2.01 -4.66
N MET A 111 9.62 -2.09 -3.76
CA MET A 111 10.28 -0.90 -3.19
C MET A 111 11.00 -0.06 -4.26
N ARG A 112 11.54 -0.67 -5.33
CA ARG A 112 12.23 0.04 -6.43
C ARG A 112 11.34 0.98 -7.24
N TYR A 113 10.01 0.82 -7.16
CA TYR A 113 9.10 1.77 -7.80
C TYR A 113 9.12 3.16 -7.16
N PHE A 114 9.67 3.29 -5.95
CA PHE A 114 9.70 4.53 -5.15
C PHE A 114 11.11 5.13 -5.09
N LYS A 115 11.63 5.58 -6.24
CA LYS A 115 13.02 6.06 -6.38
C LYS A 115 13.34 7.30 -5.53
N ASP A 116 12.33 8.14 -5.27
CA ASP A 116 12.47 9.39 -4.53
C ASP A 116 12.11 9.23 -3.03
N VAL A 117 12.06 8.00 -2.54
CA VAL A 117 11.77 7.70 -1.14
C VAL A 117 12.99 7.07 -0.49
N PRO A 118 13.51 7.64 0.62
CA PRO A 118 14.66 7.09 1.33
C PRO A 118 14.45 5.65 1.79
N LEU A 119 15.53 4.85 1.77
CA LEU A 119 15.47 3.43 2.13
C LEU A 119 14.87 3.18 3.51
N ARG A 120 15.19 4.01 4.50
CA ARG A 120 14.62 3.89 5.86
C ARG A 120 13.10 3.95 5.88
N GLU A 121 12.51 4.78 5.02
CA GLU A 121 11.05 4.92 4.91
C GLU A 121 10.45 3.72 4.18
N LEU A 122 11.07 3.27 3.09
CA LEU A 122 10.67 2.07 2.34
C LEU A 122 10.71 0.81 3.22
N VAL A 123 11.78 0.64 4.00
CA VAL A 123 11.89 -0.47 4.96
C VAL A 123 10.76 -0.40 5.99
N ARG A 124 10.44 0.79 6.50
CA ARG A 124 9.32 0.96 7.43
C ARG A 124 7.99 0.56 6.79
N TRP A 125 7.74 0.95 5.54
CA TRP A 125 6.51 0.58 4.81
C TRP A 125 6.42 -0.92 4.55
N ALA A 126 7.54 -1.55 4.22
CA ALA A 126 7.61 -2.99 3.91
C ALA A 126 7.63 -3.89 5.15
N THR A 127 7.82 -3.34 6.37
CA THR A 127 7.97 -4.12 7.59
C THR A 127 7.05 -3.64 8.71
N ARG A 128 7.43 -2.61 9.45
CA ARG A 128 6.72 -2.13 10.65
C ARG A 128 5.28 -1.74 10.35
N ASN A 129 5.06 -0.92 9.31
CA ASN A 129 3.73 -0.46 8.97
C ASN A 129 2.81 -1.64 8.59
N GLY A 130 3.32 -2.62 7.83
CA GLY A 130 2.59 -3.84 7.51
C GLY A 130 2.23 -4.67 8.74
N ALA A 131 3.18 -4.82 9.67
CA ALA A 131 2.94 -5.53 10.93
C ALA A 131 1.87 -4.82 11.80
N GLU A 132 1.91 -3.49 11.89
CA GLU A 132 0.89 -2.68 12.57
C GLU A 132 -0.47 -2.80 11.88
N ALA A 133 -0.51 -2.74 10.55
CA ALA A 133 -1.73 -2.90 9.77
C ALA A 133 -2.42 -4.25 10.02
N LEU A 134 -1.64 -5.32 10.11
CA LEU A 134 -2.11 -6.68 10.37
C LEU A 134 -2.34 -6.97 11.86
N GLY A 135 -1.92 -6.10 12.77
CA GLY A 135 -2.05 -6.30 14.21
C GLY A 135 -1.07 -7.31 14.81
N VAL A 136 0.06 -7.55 14.14
CA VAL A 136 1.09 -8.52 14.54
C VAL A 136 2.42 -7.86 14.94
N GLN A 137 2.42 -6.54 15.15
CA GLN A 137 3.60 -5.74 15.51
C GLN A 137 4.30 -6.21 16.80
N GLY A 138 3.64 -6.97 17.64
CA GLY A 138 4.23 -7.62 18.82
C GLY A 138 5.15 -8.80 18.47
N GLN A 139 5.09 -9.32 17.26
CA GLN A 139 5.79 -10.54 16.82
C GLN A 139 6.81 -10.27 15.71
N VAL A 140 6.47 -9.41 14.75
CA VAL A 140 7.23 -9.14 13.54
C VAL A 140 7.28 -7.63 13.23
N GLY A 141 8.03 -7.24 12.20
CA GLY A 141 8.07 -5.87 11.66
C GLY A 141 9.25 -5.03 12.13
N GLU A 142 10.03 -5.49 13.09
CA GLU A 142 11.25 -4.81 13.57
C GLU A 142 12.27 -5.79 14.15
N LEU A 143 13.53 -5.38 14.19
CA LEU A 143 14.61 -6.11 14.85
C LEU A 143 14.61 -5.74 16.35
N ALA A 144 13.99 -6.59 17.16
CA ALA A 144 13.96 -6.41 18.61
C ALA A 144 14.00 -7.76 19.33
N VAL A 145 14.44 -7.75 20.59
CA VAL A 145 14.51 -8.96 21.41
C VAL A 145 13.11 -9.60 21.53
N GLY A 146 13.03 -10.90 21.27
CA GLY A 146 11.78 -11.66 21.31
C GLY A 146 10.94 -11.64 20.03
N ARG A 147 11.38 -10.92 18.99
CA ARG A 147 10.73 -10.95 17.67
C ARG A 147 11.11 -12.21 16.88
N ARG A 148 10.21 -12.69 16.03
CA ARG A 148 10.36 -13.92 15.24
C ARG A 148 10.39 -13.68 13.72
N SER A 149 10.63 -12.44 13.29
CA SER A 149 10.52 -12.03 11.89
C SER A 149 11.62 -12.61 10.97
N GLY A 150 12.70 -13.14 11.53
CA GLY A 150 13.91 -13.41 10.78
C GLY A 150 14.63 -12.11 10.40
N ILE A 151 15.78 -12.24 9.76
CA ILE A 151 16.61 -11.10 9.32
C ILE A 151 16.76 -11.17 7.81
N VAL A 152 16.57 -10.03 7.15
CA VAL A 152 16.82 -9.87 5.72
C VAL A 152 17.97 -8.88 5.53
N LEU A 153 19.00 -9.31 4.83
CA LEU A 153 20.10 -8.45 4.39
C LEU A 153 19.74 -7.82 3.05
N LEU A 154 19.96 -6.51 2.93
CA LEU A 154 19.92 -5.78 1.65
C LEU A 154 21.35 -5.49 1.20
N GLU A 155 21.70 -5.94 0.01
CA GLU A 155 22.98 -5.72 -0.63
C GLU A 155 22.82 -4.78 -1.83
N GLY A 156 23.84 -3.99 -2.18
CA GLY A 156 23.80 -3.07 -3.33
C GLY A 156 22.93 -1.84 -3.07
N ILE A 157 22.95 -1.32 -1.86
CA ILE A 157 22.41 -0.01 -1.49
C ILE A 157 23.50 1.06 -1.64
N GLU A 158 23.10 2.30 -1.87
CA GLU A 158 24.00 3.45 -1.98
C GLU A 158 23.67 4.50 -0.92
N ALA A 159 24.69 5.24 -0.50
CA ALA A 159 24.54 6.41 0.35
C ALA A 159 24.77 7.68 -0.47
N ASP A 160 23.95 8.70 -0.25
CA ASP A 160 24.21 10.03 -0.80
C ASP A 160 25.24 10.82 0.02
N ALA A 161 25.49 12.07 -0.36
CA ALA A 161 26.47 12.95 0.28
C ALA A 161 26.15 13.23 1.77
N ASP A 162 24.87 13.15 2.15
CA ASP A 162 24.38 13.37 3.50
C ASP A 162 24.31 12.07 4.33
N GLY A 163 24.66 10.94 3.71
CA GLY A 163 24.64 9.61 4.33
C GLY A 163 23.25 8.95 4.36
N GLU A 164 22.24 9.51 3.68
CA GLU A 164 20.94 8.84 3.52
C GLU A 164 21.10 7.67 2.54
N LEU A 165 20.42 6.56 2.86
CA LEU A 165 20.52 5.33 2.08
C LEU A 165 19.39 5.22 1.05
N TRP A 166 19.75 4.72 -0.13
CA TRP A 166 18.88 4.58 -1.29
C TRP A 166 18.96 3.18 -1.90
N LEU A 167 17.83 2.70 -2.42
CA LEU A 167 17.81 1.50 -3.26
C LEU A 167 18.38 1.81 -4.63
N THR A 168 19.07 0.82 -5.19
CA THR A 168 19.54 0.83 -6.59
C THR A 168 18.84 -0.26 -7.39
N GLU A 169 19.00 -0.24 -8.70
CA GLU A 169 18.53 -1.32 -9.59
C GLU A 169 19.23 -2.67 -9.28
N GLN A 170 20.37 -2.62 -8.60
CA GLN A 170 21.16 -3.81 -8.24
C GLN A 170 20.91 -4.30 -6.83
N THR A 171 20.12 -3.59 -6.04
CA THR A 171 19.80 -4.01 -4.67
C THR A 171 19.13 -5.37 -4.67
N LYS A 172 19.62 -6.27 -3.84
CA LYS A 172 19.08 -7.63 -3.65
C LYS A 172 18.75 -7.86 -2.19
N SER A 173 17.79 -8.72 -1.96
CA SER A 173 17.47 -9.19 -0.61
C SER A 173 17.93 -10.63 -0.42
N LYS A 174 18.46 -10.91 0.78
CA LYS A 174 18.84 -12.27 1.20
C LYS A 174 18.36 -12.50 2.61
N ARG A 175 17.55 -13.54 2.80
CA ARG A 175 17.17 -13.97 4.14
C ARG A 175 18.39 -14.61 4.81
N LEU A 176 18.69 -14.19 6.03
CA LEU A 176 19.68 -14.81 6.90
C LEU A 176 19.00 -15.89 7.74
N GLU A 177 19.66 -17.05 7.83
CA GLU A 177 19.19 -18.18 8.64
C GLU A 177 19.50 -17.98 10.13
#